data_9292b86f13eeaf82dff6b29d27cbf0f3
#
_entry.id   9292b86f13eeaf82dff6b29d27cbf0f3
#
_cell.length_a   1.000
_cell.length_b   1.000
_cell.length_c   1.000
_cell.angle_alpha   90.00
_cell.angle_beta   90.00
_cell.angle_gamma   90.00
#
_symmetry.space_group_name_H-M   'P 1'
#
loop_
_entity.id
_entity.type
_entity.pdbx_description
1 polymer ?
#
loop_
_entity_poly.entity_id
_entity_poly.type
_entity_poly.pdbx_seq_one_letter_code
_entity_poly.pdbx_strand_id
1 'polypeptide(L)'
;MLGLRLENTHVKYSGSQFDADEEKTTRTPYESDSYLNVLPSVLVKYDVNDDFKVRASFTNTIARPKYSALAPNITIKRSDNEISLGNPGLKPTLSYNFDLSGEYYFKSIGLVSAGIFYKKINDFIVDQTLRNYSYNGTTYTKFSQPRNSGNADLLGVEVAYQRDFSFIAPSLKCIGFYGTYTYSYSRVDNFNFEGRENESGLRLPGSPEHTANASLFFEKSGLSIRLSYNYASAFIDEMGSEKFYDRYYDAVNYMDANASYTFGKKLKTTFYAEANNLLNQPLRYYQGTKERTMQSEHYGIKVNAGVKINF
;
A
#
# COMPACT_ATOMS: atom_id res chain seq x y z
N MET A 1 -0.58 -0.60 -28.06
CA MET A 1 -0.79 0.83 -27.73
C MET A 1 0.55 1.40 -27.32
N LEU A 2 0.90 2.58 -27.85
CA LEU A 2 2.08 3.35 -27.45
C LEU A 2 1.58 4.66 -26.84
N GLY A 3 2.18 5.07 -25.73
CA GLY A 3 1.84 6.33 -25.06
C GLY A 3 3.08 7.10 -24.66
N LEU A 4 2.99 8.42 -24.68
CA LEU A 4 3.99 9.33 -24.15
C LEU A 4 3.26 10.43 -23.37
N ARG A 5 3.59 10.55 -22.09
CA ARG A 5 3.06 11.62 -21.22
C ARG A 5 4.21 12.51 -20.79
N LEU A 6 4.00 13.82 -20.93
CA LEU A 6 4.91 14.85 -20.44
C LEU A 6 4.25 15.54 -19.26
N GLU A 7 4.93 15.57 -18.12
CA GLU A 7 4.46 16.25 -16.93
C GLU A 7 5.47 17.31 -16.49
N ASN A 8 5.08 18.57 -16.61
CA ASN A 8 5.81 19.69 -16.04
C ASN A 8 5.18 20.03 -14.67
N THR A 9 5.98 19.96 -13.63
CA THR A 9 5.55 20.28 -12.27
C THR A 9 6.27 21.53 -11.80
N HIS A 10 5.51 22.51 -11.32
CA HIS A 10 6.02 23.69 -10.65
C HIS A 10 5.42 23.72 -9.24
N VAL A 11 6.28 23.77 -8.23
CA VAL A 11 5.89 23.75 -6.82
C VAL A 11 6.41 25.00 -6.14
N LYS A 12 5.56 25.68 -5.39
CA LYS A 12 5.95 26.76 -4.47
C LYS A 12 5.59 26.32 -3.06
N TYR A 13 6.51 26.49 -2.15
CA TYR A 13 6.30 26.14 -0.75
C TYR A 13 6.92 27.20 0.18
N SER A 14 6.31 27.34 1.34
CA SER A 14 6.85 28.05 2.49
C SER A 14 6.56 27.23 3.73
N GLY A 15 7.35 27.39 4.74
CA GLY A 15 7.17 26.67 5.99
C GLY A 15 7.06 27.64 7.17
N SER A 16 6.98 27.05 8.34
CA SER A 16 7.04 27.75 9.61
C SER A 16 7.91 26.99 10.58
N GLN A 17 8.67 27.73 11.36
CA GLN A 17 9.31 27.21 12.56
C GLN A 17 8.39 27.55 13.73
N PHE A 18 7.94 26.54 14.43
CA PHE A 18 7.20 26.69 15.68
C PHE A 18 8.12 26.35 16.85
N ASP A 19 8.33 27.32 17.71
CA ASP A 19 9.01 27.14 19.00
C ASP A 19 7.93 27.06 20.07
N ALA A 20 7.79 25.88 20.68
CA ALA A 20 6.75 25.64 21.66
C ALA A 20 6.99 26.37 23.00
N ASP A 21 8.24 26.68 23.33
CA ASP A 21 8.55 27.36 24.59
C ASP A 21 8.40 28.88 24.50
N GLU A 22 8.66 29.44 23.31
CA GLU A 22 8.45 30.88 23.06
C GLU A 22 7.04 31.17 22.52
N GLU A 23 6.23 30.14 22.29
CA GLU A 23 4.92 30.21 21.62
C GLU A 23 4.96 31.03 20.31
N LYS A 24 6.14 31.00 19.63
CA LYS A 24 6.44 31.84 18.50
C LYS A 24 6.48 31.03 17.20
N THR A 25 5.80 31.53 16.20
CA THR A 25 5.88 31.01 14.83
C THR A 25 6.65 31.98 13.95
N THR A 26 7.72 31.51 13.34
CA THR A 26 8.49 32.25 12.33
C THR A 26 8.25 31.61 10.96
N ARG A 27 7.90 32.42 9.96
CA ARG A 27 7.71 31.92 8.59
C ARG A 27 9.04 31.86 7.86
N THR A 28 9.25 30.76 7.10
CA THR A 28 10.36 30.65 6.14
C THR A 28 10.00 31.37 4.85
N PRO A 29 11.00 31.89 4.09
CA PRO A 29 10.77 32.43 2.76
C PRO A 29 10.10 31.42 1.82
N TYR A 30 9.45 31.93 0.76
CA TYR A 30 8.95 31.09 -0.32
C TYR A 30 10.12 30.55 -1.12
N GLU A 31 10.11 29.24 -1.35
CA GLU A 31 10.98 28.55 -2.29
C GLU A 31 10.16 27.96 -3.43
N SER A 32 10.80 27.69 -4.56
CA SER A 32 10.12 27.06 -5.69
C SER A 32 11.05 26.08 -6.39
N ASP A 33 10.47 25.00 -6.87
CA ASP A 33 11.15 24.01 -7.71
C ASP A 33 10.31 23.71 -8.96
N SER A 34 10.98 23.30 -10.03
CA SER A 34 10.35 22.93 -11.30
C SER A 34 11.08 21.76 -11.94
N TYR A 35 10.34 20.77 -12.36
CA TYR A 35 10.90 19.62 -13.05
C TYR A 35 9.96 19.05 -14.11
N LEU A 36 10.55 18.48 -15.16
CA LEU A 36 9.87 17.84 -16.27
C LEU A 36 10.09 16.33 -16.20
N ASN A 37 9.00 15.56 -16.28
CA ASN A 37 9.05 14.11 -16.39
C ASN A 37 8.50 13.66 -17.74
N VAL A 38 9.23 12.73 -18.36
CA VAL A 38 8.87 12.06 -19.60
C VAL A 38 8.50 10.62 -19.25
N LEU A 39 7.24 10.26 -19.47
CA LEU A 39 6.65 8.99 -19.00
C LEU A 39 6.16 8.18 -20.22
N PRO A 40 7.04 7.41 -20.88
CA PRO A 40 6.66 6.52 -21.96
C PRO A 40 5.88 5.32 -21.43
N SER A 41 5.01 4.77 -22.27
CA SER A 41 4.30 3.52 -22.03
C SER A 41 4.14 2.70 -23.30
N VAL A 42 4.27 1.39 -23.17
CA VAL A 42 4.02 0.41 -24.22
C VAL A 42 3.13 -0.67 -23.64
N LEU A 43 1.97 -0.91 -24.27
CA LEU A 43 1.06 -1.98 -23.89
C LEU A 43 0.79 -2.86 -25.11
N VAL A 44 1.03 -4.15 -24.96
CA VAL A 44 0.79 -5.17 -25.97
C VAL A 44 -0.24 -6.13 -25.41
N LYS A 45 -1.27 -6.40 -26.19
CA LYS A 45 -2.24 -7.46 -25.94
C LYS A 45 -2.22 -8.40 -27.14
N TYR A 46 -2.10 -9.68 -26.88
CA TYR A 46 -2.17 -10.72 -27.88
C TYR A 46 -3.25 -11.73 -27.53
N ASP A 47 -4.26 -11.85 -28.37
CA ASP A 47 -5.31 -12.84 -28.25
C ASP A 47 -4.79 -14.14 -28.89
N VAL A 48 -4.35 -15.10 -28.08
CA VAL A 48 -3.84 -16.40 -28.55
C VAL A 48 -4.98 -17.21 -29.18
N ASN A 49 -6.14 -17.13 -28.51
CA ASN A 49 -7.43 -17.62 -29.04
C ASN A 49 -8.56 -16.85 -28.32
N ASP A 50 -9.81 -17.24 -28.50
CA ASP A 50 -10.97 -16.59 -27.90
C ASP A 50 -10.94 -16.61 -26.36
N ASP A 51 -10.39 -17.66 -25.79
CA ASP A 51 -10.39 -17.91 -24.34
C ASP A 51 -9.08 -17.49 -23.67
N PHE A 52 -7.95 -17.40 -24.38
CA PHE A 52 -6.65 -17.13 -23.80
C PHE A 52 -6.00 -15.87 -24.37
N LYS A 53 -5.62 -14.96 -23.46
CA LYS A 53 -5.00 -13.67 -23.77
C LYS A 53 -3.70 -13.49 -23.02
N VAL A 54 -2.72 -12.90 -23.69
CA VAL A 54 -1.43 -12.51 -23.10
C VAL A 54 -1.29 -11.00 -23.15
N ARG A 55 -0.83 -10.41 -22.07
CA ARG A 55 -0.53 -8.98 -21.98
C ARG A 55 0.90 -8.77 -21.56
N ALA A 56 1.55 -7.82 -22.20
CA ALA A 56 2.84 -7.31 -21.80
C ALA A 56 2.77 -5.80 -21.70
N SER A 57 3.36 -5.23 -20.67
CA SER A 57 3.44 -3.78 -20.53
C SER A 57 4.82 -3.32 -20.06
N PHE A 58 5.18 -2.15 -20.55
CA PHE A 58 6.24 -1.31 -19.99
C PHE A 58 5.64 0.06 -19.71
N THR A 59 5.84 0.54 -18.49
CA THR A 59 5.38 1.88 -18.11
C THR A 59 6.43 2.58 -17.26
N ASN A 60 6.58 3.88 -17.46
CA ASN A 60 7.32 4.73 -16.54
C ASN A 60 6.32 5.55 -15.74
N THR A 61 6.45 5.54 -14.42
CA THR A 61 5.54 6.23 -13.50
C THR A 61 6.30 7.08 -12.50
N ILE A 62 5.62 8.07 -11.93
CA ILE A 62 6.17 9.01 -10.97
C ILE A 62 5.29 9.06 -9.72
N ALA A 63 5.93 9.10 -8.54
CA ALA A 63 5.30 9.43 -7.28
C ALA A 63 5.94 10.70 -6.72
N ARG A 64 5.13 11.76 -6.55
CA ARG A 64 5.61 13.04 -6.02
C ARG A 64 5.73 12.99 -4.51
N PRO A 65 6.69 13.73 -3.92
CA PRO A 65 6.73 13.95 -2.48
C PRO A 65 5.40 14.53 -1.98
N LYS A 66 5.02 14.20 -0.77
CA LYS A 66 3.89 14.85 -0.10
C LYS A 66 4.20 16.34 0.07
N TYR A 67 3.22 17.22 -0.13
CA TYR A 67 3.41 18.66 0.04
C TYR A 67 3.90 19.02 1.46
N SER A 68 3.41 18.33 2.48
CA SER A 68 3.87 18.51 3.87
C SER A 68 5.35 18.15 4.06
N ALA A 69 5.88 17.23 3.26
CA ALA A 69 7.29 16.84 3.31
C ALA A 69 8.21 17.85 2.60
N LEU A 70 7.70 18.54 1.58
CA LEU A 70 8.43 19.60 0.86
C LEU A 70 8.46 20.93 1.64
N ALA A 71 7.44 21.20 2.45
CA ALA A 71 7.39 22.45 3.21
C ALA A 71 8.55 22.49 4.21
N PRO A 72 9.36 23.58 4.25
CA PRO A 72 10.50 23.71 5.16
C PRO A 72 10.05 24.00 6.61
N ASN A 73 9.14 23.18 7.11
CA ASN A 73 8.66 23.26 8.47
C ASN A 73 9.69 22.72 9.43
N ILE A 74 9.84 23.37 10.59
CA ILE A 74 10.64 22.92 11.72
C ILE A 74 9.71 22.80 12.92
N THR A 75 9.60 21.59 13.45
CA THR A 75 8.82 21.31 14.67
C THR A 75 9.77 20.82 15.74
N ILE A 76 9.84 21.54 16.85
CA ILE A 76 10.66 21.21 18.03
C ILE A 76 9.72 20.84 19.16
N LYS A 77 9.91 19.63 19.71
CA LYS A 77 9.26 19.16 20.94
C LYS A 77 10.31 19.08 22.04
N ARG A 78 10.46 20.15 22.80
CA ARG A 78 11.50 20.27 23.84
C ARG A 78 11.28 19.28 24.99
N SER A 79 10.01 19.02 25.38
CA SER A 79 9.68 18.02 26.40
C SER A 79 10.27 16.65 26.09
N ASP A 80 10.28 16.27 24.82
CA ASP A 80 10.74 14.96 24.36
C ASP A 80 12.16 15.02 23.77
N ASN A 81 12.72 16.23 23.68
CA ASN A 81 13.99 16.54 23.00
C ASN A 81 14.03 16.00 21.56
N GLU A 82 12.94 16.25 20.82
CA GLU A 82 12.75 15.80 19.43
C GLU A 82 12.67 16.99 18.47
N ILE A 83 13.18 16.80 17.25
CA ILE A 83 13.05 17.76 16.14
C ILE A 83 12.62 17.04 14.88
N SER A 84 11.71 17.66 14.13
CA SER A 84 11.25 17.19 12.82
C SER A 84 11.35 18.31 11.79
N LEU A 85 11.91 17.98 10.62
CA LEU A 85 12.12 18.94 9.54
C LEU A 85 11.44 18.46 8.26
N GLY A 86 10.87 19.39 7.50
CA GLY A 86 10.56 19.14 6.10
C GLY A 86 11.82 19.19 5.23
N ASN A 87 11.71 18.73 3.99
CA ASN A 87 12.84 18.69 3.06
C ASN A 87 12.44 19.23 1.67
N PRO A 88 12.69 20.52 1.40
CA PRO A 88 12.45 21.12 0.09
C PRO A 88 13.21 20.45 -1.07
N GLY A 89 14.35 19.82 -0.78
CA GLY A 89 15.21 19.16 -1.76
C GLY A 89 14.74 17.77 -2.22
N LEU A 90 13.54 17.32 -1.82
CA LEU A 90 13.02 16.02 -2.23
C LEU A 90 12.74 15.97 -3.73
N LYS A 91 13.28 14.93 -4.36
CA LYS A 91 12.99 14.56 -5.75
C LYS A 91 11.81 13.61 -5.81
N PRO A 92 11.03 13.63 -6.91
CA PRO A 92 10.02 12.60 -7.11
C PRO A 92 10.65 11.21 -7.28
N THR A 93 9.97 10.21 -6.76
CA THR A 93 10.31 8.80 -7.00
C THR A 93 9.89 8.43 -8.41
N LEU A 94 10.79 7.83 -9.19
CA LEU A 94 10.53 7.31 -10.54
C LEU A 94 10.50 5.79 -10.52
N SER A 95 9.57 5.18 -11.26
CA SER A 95 9.49 3.73 -11.38
C SER A 95 9.39 3.29 -12.85
N TYR A 96 10.25 2.37 -13.25
CA TYR A 96 10.17 1.63 -14.52
C TYR A 96 9.52 0.29 -14.23
N ASN A 97 8.35 0.04 -14.83
CA ASN A 97 7.55 -1.13 -14.55
C ASN A 97 7.47 -2.01 -15.79
N PHE A 98 7.69 -3.30 -15.62
CA PHE A 98 7.56 -4.34 -16.63
C PHE A 98 6.59 -5.38 -16.11
N ASP A 99 5.54 -5.67 -16.87
CA ASP A 99 4.52 -6.65 -16.51
C ASP A 99 4.30 -7.61 -17.66
N LEU A 100 4.13 -8.89 -17.34
CA LEU A 100 3.72 -9.93 -18.27
C LEU A 100 2.65 -10.79 -17.60
N SER A 101 1.49 -10.94 -18.23
CA SER A 101 0.40 -11.75 -17.70
C SER A 101 -0.31 -12.56 -18.76
N GLY A 102 -0.84 -13.72 -18.35
CA GLY A 102 -1.72 -14.57 -19.10
C GLY A 102 -3.09 -14.66 -18.42
N GLU A 103 -4.16 -14.56 -19.22
CA GLU A 103 -5.55 -14.63 -18.75
C GLU A 103 -6.29 -15.73 -19.53
N TYR A 104 -6.89 -16.66 -18.82
CA TYR A 104 -7.75 -17.69 -19.41
C TYR A 104 -9.20 -17.51 -18.95
N TYR A 105 -10.09 -17.30 -19.88
CA TYR A 105 -11.52 -17.10 -19.66
C TYR A 105 -12.25 -18.43 -19.84
N PHE A 106 -12.95 -18.88 -18.83
CA PHE A 106 -13.76 -20.10 -18.92
C PHE A 106 -15.05 -19.83 -19.70
N LYS A 107 -15.58 -20.84 -20.41
CA LYS A 107 -16.86 -20.75 -21.14
C LYS A 107 -18.06 -20.43 -20.24
N SER A 108 -18.00 -20.82 -18.96
CA SER A 108 -18.89 -20.34 -17.89
C SER A 108 -18.33 -19.06 -17.28
N ILE A 109 -19.02 -18.46 -16.31
CA ILE A 109 -18.50 -17.32 -15.56
C ILE A 109 -17.21 -17.75 -14.84
N GLY A 110 -16.06 -17.23 -15.27
CA GLY A 110 -14.81 -17.53 -14.59
C GLY A 110 -13.59 -17.05 -15.35
N LEU A 111 -12.52 -16.81 -14.60
CA LEU A 111 -11.21 -16.34 -15.05
C LEU A 111 -10.12 -16.95 -14.18
N VAL A 112 -9.03 -17.39 -14.80
CA VAL A 112 -7.74 -17.57 -14.14
C VAL A 112 -6.73 -16.66 -14.79
N SER A 113 -5.95 -15.93 -14.01
CA SER A 113 -4.83 -15.15 -14.50
C SER A 113 -3.57 -15.43 -13.67
N ALA A 114 -2.44 -15.36 -14.35
CA ALA A 114 -1.14 -15.39 -13.71
C ALA A 114 -0.24 -14.34 -14.38
N GLY A 115 0.54 -13.64 -13.57
CA GLY A 115 1.43 -12.58 -14.05
C GLY A 115 2.73 -12.55 -13.25
N ILE A 116 3.75 -12.00 -13.88
CA ILE A 116 5.00 -11.61 -13.25
C ILE A 116 5.20 -10.12 -13.47
N PHE A 117 5.77 -9.45 -12.48
CA PHE A 117 6.10 -8.03 -12.60
C PHE A 117 7.50 -7.75 -12.07
N TYR A 118 8.13 -6.75 -12.65
CA TYR A 118 9.39 -6.19 -12.17
C TYR A 118 9.29 -4.67 -12.17
N LYS A 119 9.70 -4.04 -11.05
CA LYS A 119 9.74 -2.59 -10.92
C LYS A 119 11.12 -2.16 -10.44
N LYS A 120 11.72 -1.24 -11.17
CA LYS A 120 12.92 -0.52 -10.73
C LYS A 120 12.51 0.85 -10.24
N ILE A 121 12.67 1.08 -8.96
CA ILE A 121 12.23 2.28 -8.25
C ILE A 121 13.48 3.10 -7.92
N ASN A 122 13.52 4.34 -8.37
CA ASN A 122 14.63 5.26 -8.10
C ASN A 122 14.16 6.38 -7.17
N ASP A 123 15.07 6.82 -6.30
CA ASP A 123 14.85 7.94 -5.40
C ASP A 123 13.62 7.78 -4.49
N PHE A 124 13.38 6.56 -3.96
CA PHE A 124 12.25 6.37 -3.05
C PHE A 124 12.44 7.20 -1.77
N ILE A 125 11.34 7.69 -1.22
CA ILE A 125 11.34 8.59 -0.08
C ILE A 125 10.96 7.81 1.18
N VAL A 126 11.77 7.96 2.23
CA VAL A 126 11.46 7.48 3.59
C VAL A 126 11.65 8.61 4.59
N ASP A 127 10.93 8.52 5.71
CA ASP A 127 11.16 9.34 6.88
C ASP A 127 12.38 8.78 7.62
N GLN A 128 13.50 9.50 7.52
CA GLN A 128 14.75 9.15 8.18
C GLN A 128 14.70 9.62 9.64
N THR A 129 14.88 8.69 10.57
CA THR A 129 14.93 8.99 12.01
C THR A 129 16.33 8.70 12.54
N LEU A 130 17.00 9.73 13.08
CA LEU A 130 18.32 9.64 13.69
C LEU A 130 18.24 9.89 15.19
N ARG A 131 19.14 9.26 15.94
CA ARG A 131 19.25 9.46 17.40
C ARG A 131 20.48 10.27 17.73
N ASN A 132 20.39 11.07 18.79
CA ASN A 132 21.50 11.91 19.29
C ASN A 132 22.10 12.80 18.19
N TYR A 133 21.23 13.37 17.37
CA TYR A 133 21.60 14.19 16.21
C TYR A 133 21.79 15.66 16.61
N SER A 134 22.90 16.26 16.20
CA SER A 134 23.15 17.68 16.47
C SER A 134 22.61 18.55 15.32
N TYR A 135 21.71 19.47 15.65
CA TYR A 135 21.17 20.45 14.73
C TYR A 135 21.29 21.85 15.33
N ASN A 136 21.93 22.78 14.61
CA ASN A 136 22.16 24.17 15.04
C ASN A 136 22.76 24.27 16.46
N GLY A 137 23.72 23.39 16.80
CA GLY A 137 24.40 23.38 18.09
C GLY A 137 23.64 22.73 19.24
N THR A 138 22.43 22.25 19.02
CA THR A 138 21.61 21.51 19.99
C THR A 138 21.56 20.03 19.61
N THR A 139 21.81 19.14 20.55
CA THR A 139 21.67 17.68 20.35
C THR A 139 20.29 17.22 20.74
N TYR A 140 19.58 16.65 19.78
CA TYR A 140 18.24 16.08 19.93
C TYR A 140 18.32 14.57 20.10
N THR A 141 17.50 13.99 20.97
CA THR A 141 17.39 12.54 21.15
C THR A 141 16.78 11.86 19.92
N LYS A 142 15.92 12.59 19.20
CA LYS A 142 15.31 12.14 17.96
C LYS A 142 15.25 13.28 16.94
N PHE A 143 15.80 13.01 15.75
CA PHE A 143 15.69 13.85 14.58
C PHE A 143 14.93 13.09 13.50
N SER A 144 13.96 13.72 12.84
CA SER A 144 13.19 13.12 11.77
C SER A 144 13.12 14.03 10.55
N GLN A 145 13.40 13.48 9.36
CA GLN A 145 13.30 14.21 8.10
C GLN A 145 13.00 13.24 6.94
N PRO A 146 12.04 13.54 6.03
CA PRO A 146 11.87 12.79 4.80
C PRO A 146 13.06 13.00 3.86
N ARG A 147 13.61 11.92 3.31
CA ARG A 147 14.76 11.95 2.38
C ARG A 147 14.58 10.95 1.24
N ASN A 148 15.15 11.26 0.08
CA ASN A 148 15.36 10.26 -0.97
C ASN A 148 16.48 9.31 -0.52
N SER A 149 16.17 8.05 -0.28
CA SER A 149 17.04 7.13 0.45
C SER A 149 17.58 5.96 -0.39
N GLY A 150 17.55 6.11 -1.70
CA GLY A 150 18.18 5.13 -2.60
C GLY A 150 17.23 4.57 -3.65
N ASN A 151 17.59 3.40 -4.16
CA ASN A 151 16.86 2.70 -5.20
C ASN A 151 16.35 1.36 -4.68
N ALA A 152 15.30 0.83 -5.30
CA ALA A 152 14.79 -0.49 -4.97
C ALA A 152 14.38 -1.25 -6.23
N ASP A 153 14.63 -2.55 -6.21
CA ASP A 153 14.07 -3.50 -7.15
C ASP A 153 12.91 -4.24 -6.48
N LEU A 154 11.81 -4.39 -7.18
CA LEU A 154 10.64 -5.16 -6.74
C LEU A 154 10.27 -6.16 -7.83
N LEU A 155 10.38 -7.44 -7.53
CA LEU A 155 9.99 -8.55 -8.40
C LEU A 155 8.85 -9.32 -7.76
N GLY A 156 7.84 -9.71 -8.52
CA GLY A 156 6.75 -10.49 -7.96
C GLY A 156 5.99 -11.33 -8.96
N VAL A 157 5.14 -12.17 -8.38
CA VAL A 157 4.21 -13.05 -9.10
C VAL A 157 2.82 -12.81 -8.55
N GLU A 158 1.84 -12.71 -9.43
CA GLU A 158 0.43 -12.55 -9.08
C GLU A 158 -0.38 -13.69 -9.71
N VAL A 159 -1.31 -14.24 -8.95
CA VAL A 159 -2.27 -15.23 -9.43
C VAL A 159 -3.66 -14.80 -8.99
N ALA A 160 -4.62 -14.84 -9.91
CA ALA A 160 -6.03 -14.64 -9.59
C ALA A 160 -6.87 -15.77 -10.18
N TYR A 161 -7.85 -16.22 -9.42
CA TYR A 161 -8.80 -17.22 -9.84
C TYR A 161 -10.20 -16.81 -9.40
N GLN A 162 -11.14 -16.85 -10.35
CA GLN A 162 -12.56 -16.63 -10.08
C GLN A 162 -13.38 -17.64 -10.89
N ARG A 163 -14.26 -18.37 -10.22
CA ARG A 163 -15.16 -19.30 -10.90
C ARG A 163 -16.35 -19.69 -10.02
N ASP A 164 -17.51 -19.92 -10.63
CA ASP A 164 -18.60 -20.67 -10.00
C ASP A 164 -18.31 -22.19 -10.06
N PHE A 165 -19.00 -22.97 -9.25
CA PHE A 165 -18.80 -24.42 -9.19
C PHE A 165 -19.71 -25.21 -10.15
N SER A 166 -20.30 -24.58 -11.16
CA SER A 166 -21.09 -25.24 -12.20
C SER A 166 -20.31 -26.32 -12.97
N PHE A 167 -18.96 -26.20 -12.99
CA PHE A 167 -18.09 -27.20 -13.62
C PHE A 167 -18.03 -28.54 -12.86
N ILE A 168 -18.41 -28.55 -11.58
CA ILE A 168 -18.53 -29.77 -10.77
C ILE A 168 -19.94 -30.35 -10.94
N ALA A 169 -20.97 -29.53 -10.77
CA ALA A 169 -22.36 -29.89 -10.99
C ALA A 169 -23.19 -28.63 -11.31
N PRO A 170 -24.13 -28.68 -12.30
CA PRO A 170 -24.98 -27.54 -12.67
C PRO A 170 -25.76 -26.92 -11.50
N SER A 171 -26.09 -27.73 -10.48
CA SER A 171 -26.77 -27.26 -9.25
C SER A 171 -25.92 -26.32 -8.39
N LEU A 172 -24.58 -26.37 -8.54
CA LEU A 172 -23.62 -25.58 -7.77
C LEU A 172 -23.28 -24.23 -8.44
N LYS A 173 -23.96 -23.84 -9.51
CA LYS A 173 -23.77 -22.54 -10.19
C LYS A 173 -24.02 -21.32 -9.29
N CYS A 174 -24.72 -21.52 -8.16
CA CYS A 174 -24.98 -20.47 -7.18
C CYS A 174 -23.86 -20.28 -6.16
N ILE A 175 -22.85 -21.14 -6.15
CA ILE A 175 -21.67 -21.06 -5.29
C ILE A 175 -20.47 -20.74 -6.16
N GLY A 176 -19.64 -19.81 -5.72
CA GLY A 176 -18.41 -19.50 -6.42
C GLY A 176 -17.31 -19.10 -5.48
N PHE A 177 -16.11 -19.13 -6.00
CA PHE A 177 -14.87 -18.77 -5.33
C PHE A 177 -14.15 -17.67 -6.11
N TYR A 178 -13.60 -16.72 -5.38
CA TYR A 178 -12.64 -15.74 -5.88
C TYR A 178 -11.40 -15.79 -4.98
N GLY A 179 -10.21 -15.80 -5.57
CA GLY A 179 -8.97 -15.76 -4.82
C GLY A 179 -7.90 -15.02 -5.59
N THR A 180 -7.08 -14.27 -4.88
CA THR A 180 -5.84 -13.67 -5.38
C THR A 180 -4.70 -13.97 -4.43
N TYR A 181 -3.52 -14.14 -4.99
CA TYR A 181 -2.29 -14.25 -4.22
C TYR A 181 -1.18 -13.51 -4.95
N THR A 182 -0.43 -12.70 -4.19
CA THR A 182 0.75 -12.01 -4.69
C THR A 182 1.93 -12.35 -3.80
N TYR A 183 3.01 -12.75 -4.42
CA TYR A 183 4.33 -12.80 -3.83
C TYR A 183 5.16 -11.65 -4.38
N SER A 184 5.77 -10.83 -3.53
CA SER A 184 6.61 -9.72 -3.93
C SER A 184 7.92 -9.69 -3.14
N TYR A 185 9.02 -9.84 -3.85
CA TYR A 185 10.36 -9.71 -3.30
C TYR A 185 10.92 -8.32 -3.61
N SER A 186 11.25 -7.55 -2.60
CA SER A 186 11.89 -6.25 -2.75
C SER A 186 13.33 -6.28 -2.24
N ARG A 187 14.21 -5.51 -2.87
CA ARG A 187 15.58 -5.28 -2.42
C ARG A 187 15.92 -3.80 -2.59
N VAL A 188 16.42 -3.21 -1.54
CA VAL A 188 16.92 -1.83 -1.57
C VAL A 188 18.41 -1.86 -1.89
N ASP A 189 18.81 -1.03 -2.85
CA ASP A 189 20.20 -0.82 -3.26
C ASP A 189 20.58 0.65 -3.07
N ASN A 190 21.88 0.91 -2.85
CA ASN A 190 22.43 2.26 -2.65
C ASN A 190 21.67 3.03 -1.56
N PHE A 191 21.43 2.36 -0.45
CA PHE A 191 20.67 2.92 0.65
C PHE A 191 21.44 4.06 1.32
N ASN A 192 20.96 5.28 1.11
CA ASN A 192 21.56 6.49 1.67
C ASN A 192 20.81 6.89 2.95
N PHE A 193 21.08 6.17 4.02
CA PHE A 193 20.52 6.44 5.34
C PHE A 193 21.67 6.45 6.33
N GLU A 194 21.89 7.57 7.00
CA GLU A 194 23.01 7.77 7.91
C GLU A 194 23.08 6.67 8.99
N GLY A 195 24.23 5.99 9.06
CA GLY A 195 24.47 4.85 9.96
C GLY A 195 24.02 3.49 9.42
N ARG A 196 23.40 3.42 8.22
CA ARG A 196 22.89 2.18 7.63
C ARG A 196 23.36 1.95 6.17
N GLU A 197 24.33 2.70 5.69
CA GLU A 197 24.78 2.70 4.28
C GLU A 197 25.29 1.33 3.81
N ASN A 198 25.81 0.53 4.75
CA ASN A 198 26.35 -0.81 4.47
C ASN A 198 25.36 -1.93 4.76
N GLU A 199 24.10 -1.62 5.05
CA GLU A 199 23.08 -2.65 5.35
C GLU A 199 22.70 -3.38 4.07
N SER A 200 22.81 -4.72 4.10
CA SER A 200 22.42 -5.59 3.00
C SER A 200 21.08 -6.29 3.26
N GLY A 201 20.36 -6.60 2.19
CA GLY A 201 19.11 -7.35 2.28
C GLY A 201 17.92 -6.56 2.83
N LEU A 202 18.03 -5.24 2.82
CA LEU A 202 16.95 -4.36 3.24
C LEU A 202 15.76 -4.48 2.29
N ARG A 203 14.57 -4.60 2.86
CA ARG A 203 13.29 -4.63 2.12
C ARG A 203 12.73 -3.23 1.97
N LEU A 204 12.00 -3.00 0.89
CA LEU A 204 11.30 -1.75 0.66
C LEU A 204 10.20 -1.56 1.73
N PRO A 205 10.22 -0.43 2.48
CA PRO A 205 9.16 -0.15 3.44
C PRO A 205 7.78 -0.10 2.80
N GLY A 206 6.74 -0.48 3.54
CA GLY A 206 5.36 -0.52 3.06
C GLY A 206 5.06 -1.65 2.08
N SER A 207 5.97 -2.61 1.87
CA SER A 207 5.84 -3.68 0.88
C SER A 207 5.79 -5.06 1.57
N PRO A 208 4.59 -5.61 1.85
CA PRO A 208 4.47 -6.98 2.36
C PRO A 208 4.94 -7.99 1.30
N GLU A 209 5.64 -9.03 1.74
CA GLU A 209 6.16 -10.08 0.84
C GLU A 209 5.06 -10.99 0.31
N HIS A 210 4.03 -11.24 1.12
CA HIS A 210 2.89 -12.07 0.76
C HIS A 210 1.59 -11.33 1.02
N THR A 211 0.69 -11.29 0.03
CA THR A 211 -0.70 -10.89 0.20
C THR A 211 -1.63 -11.93 -0.41
N ALA A 212 -2.74 -12.20 0.25
CA ALA A 212 -3.76 -13.11 -0.25
C ALA A 212 -5.15 -12.59 0.06
N ASN A 213 -6.05 -12.73 -0.89
CA ASN A 213 -7.48 -12.49 -0.68
C ASN A 213 -8.25 -13.70 -1.19
N ALA A 214 -9.23 -14.14 -0.42
CA ALA A 214 -10.11 -15.24 -0.80
C ALA A 214 -11.56 -14.91 -0.43
N SER A 215 -12.50 -15.26 -1.29
CA SER A 215 -13.93 -15.12 -1.02
C SER A 215 -14.69 -16.34 -1.51
N LEU A 216 -15.50 -16.91 -0.65
CA LEU A 216 -16.51 -17.89 -1.00
C LEU A 216 -17.86 -17.19 -0.99
N PHE A 217 -18.63 -17.35 -2.05
CA PHE A 217 -19.94 -16.68 -2.17
C PHE A 217 -21.04 -17.65 -2.61
N PHE A 218 -22.23 -17.36 -2.15
CA PHE A 218 -23.48 -18.03 -2.54
C PHE A 218 -24.49 -17.00 -2.98
N GLU A 219 -25.06 -17.17 -4.19
CA GLU A 219 -26.07 -16.26 -4.72
C GLU A 219 -27.20 -17.05 -5.37
N LYS A 220 -28.39 -17.01 -4.78
CA LYS A 220 -29.57 -17.68 -5.31
C LYS A 220 -30.86 -17.02 -4.83
N SER A 221 -31.79 -16.75 -5.78
CA SER A 221 -33.19 -16.31 -5.49
C SER A 221 -33.26 -15.15 -4.50
N GLY A 222 -32.41 -14.13 -4.68
CA GLY A 222 -32.39 -12.95 -3.81
C GLY A 222 -31.56 -13.11 -2.54
N LEU A 223 -31.12 -14.32 -2.19
CA LEU A 223 -30.15 -14.56 -1.11
C LEU A 223 -28.75 -14.43 -1.64
N SER A 224 -27.93 -13.61 -1.01
CA SER A 224 -26.48 -13.48 -1.23
C SER A 224 -25.76 -13.65 0.11
N ILE A 225 -24.77 -14.51 0.14
CA ILE A 225 -23.90 -14.73 1.30
C ILE A 225 -22.45 -14.69 0.79
N ARG A 226 -21.56 -14.01 1.50
CA ARG A 226 -20.12 -13.96 1.19
C ARG A 226 -19.30 -14.07 2.46
N LEU A 227 -18.29 -14.92 2.42
CA LEU A 227 -17.23 -15.01 3.42
C LEU A 227 -15.93 -14.59 2.73
N SER A 228 -15.25 -13.60 3.27
CA SER A 228 -14.01 -13.06 2.73
C SER A 228 -12.88 -13.19 3.74
N TYR A 229 -11.69 -13.53 3.25
CA TYR A 229 -10.47 -13.61 4.02
C TYR A 229 -9.39 -12.78 3.35
N ASN A 230 -8.67 -11.96 4.14
CA ASN A 230 -7.59 -11.11 3.68
C ASN A 230 -6.36 -11.36 4.56
N TYR A 231 -5.22 -11.56 3.91
CA TYR A 231 -3.93 -11.77 4.54
C TYR A 231 -2.89 -10.82 3.96
N ALA A 232 -2.06 -10.24 4.83
CA ALA A 232 -0.80 -9.62 4.45
C ALA A 232 0.29 -10.01 5.45
N SER A 233 1.49 -10.34 4.95
CA SER A 233 2.64 -10.58 5.81
C SER A 233 3.13 -9.28 6.46
N ALA A 234 3.89 -9.41 7.57
CA ALA A 234 4.51 -8.26 8.20
C ALA A 234 5.48 -7.54 7.25
N PHE A 235 5.59 -6.22 7.40
CA PHE A 235 6.49 -5.39 6.60
C PHE A 235 7.05 -4.24 7.44
N ILE A 236 8.17 -3.66 7.00
CA ILE A 236 8.75 -2.46 7.61
C ILE A 236 7.80 -1.28 7.35
N ASP A 237 7.28 -0.69 8.41
CA ASP A 237 6.41 0.50 8.37
C ASP A 237 7.23 1.78 8.51
N GLU A 238 8.18 1.81 9.43
CA GLU A 238 9.08 2.94 9.67
C GLU A 238 10.52 2.44 9.88
N MET A 239 11.47 3.11 9.24
CA MET A 239 12.88 2.77 9.37
C MET A 239 13.53 3.54 10.52
N GLY A 240 14.10 2.81 11.46
CA GLY A 240 14.86 3.37 12.57
C GLY A 240 16.32 3.70 12.19
N SER A 241 17.06 4.30 13.13
CA SER A 241 18.50 4.57 12.97
C SER A 241 19.36 3.31 12.81
N GLU A 242 18.84 2.17 13.27
CA GLU A 242 19.43 0.84 13.17
C GLU A 242 18.33 -0.17 12.95
N LYS A 243 18.66 -1.33 12.37
CA LYS A 243 17.71 -2.43 12.12
C LYS A 243 16.88 -2.83 13.36
N PHE A 244 17.48 -2.75 14.55
CA PHE A 244 16.82 -3.05 15.81
C PHE A 244 15.69 -2.07 16.14
N TYR A 245 15.74 -0.86 15.62
CA TYR A 245 14.73 0.19 15.83
C TYR A 245 13.72 0.29 14.70
N ASP A 246 13.82 -0.57 13.66
CA ASP A 246 12.79 -0.62 12.63
C ASP A 246 11.45 -1.00 13.23
N ARG A 247 10.42 -0.24 12.88
CA ARG A 247 9.04 -0.56 13.22
C ARG A 247 8.41 -1.40 12.13
N TYR A 248 7.80 -2.48 12.52
CA TYR A 248 7.07 -3.37 11.63
C TYR A 248 5.57 -3.28 11.91
N TYR A 249 4.78 -3.17 10.85
CA TYR A 249 3.37 -3.54 10.90
C TYR A 249 3.29 -5.04 10.86
N ASP A 250 2.63 -5.64 11.86
CA ASP A 250 2.58 -7.11 11.98
C ASP A 250 1.68 -7.72 10.90
N ALA A 251 1.83 -9.02 10.68
CA ALA A 251 0.98 -9.76 9.75
C ALA A 251 -0.49 -9.67 10.18
N VAL A 252 -1.37 -9.48 9.20
CA VAL A 252 -2.81 -9.35 9.43
C VAL A 252 -3.58 -10.48 8.77
N ASN A 253 -4.63 -10.92 9.46
CA ASN A 253 -5.57 -11.95 9.04
C ASN A 253 -6.98 -11.44 9.32
N TYR A 254 -7.65 -10.88 8.32
CA TYR A 254 -9.03 -10.43 8.47
C TYR A 254 -9.98 -11.45 7.83
N MET A 255 -11.06 -11.74 8.54
CA MET A 255 -12.17 -12.52 8.01
C MET A 255 -13.46 -11.74 8.22
N ASP A 256 -14.19 -11.55 7.14
CA ASP A 256 -15.45 -10.81 7.12
C ASP A 256 -16.56 -11.67 6.51
N ALA A 257 -17.76 -11.53 7.01
CA ALA A 257 -18.95 -12.18 6.45
C ALA A 257 -20.04 -11.16 6.17
N ASN A 258 -20.73 -11.31 5.05
CA ASN A 258 -21.94 -10.56 4.78
C ASN A 258 -23.03 -11.47 4.21
N ALA A 259 -24.28 -11.15 4.54
CA ALA A 259 -25.46 -11.82 4.05
C ALA A 259 -26.54 -10.79 3.73
N SER A 260 -27.26 -11.00 2.64
CA SER A 260 -28.43 -10.18 2.31
C SER A 260 -29.52 -11.02 1.66
N TYR A 261 -30.77 -10.63 1.91
CA TYR A 261 -31.92 -11.24 1.26
C TYR A 261 -32.84 -10.17 0.70
N THR A 262 -33.01 -10.19 -0.62
CA THR A 262 -33.85 -9.24 -1.35
C THR A 262 -35.10 -9.92 -1.87
N PHE A 263 -36.28 -9.35 -1.58
CA PHE A 263 -37.58 -9.81 -2.06
C PHE A 263 -38.48 -8.64 -2.45
N GLY A 264 -39.62 -8.96 -3.06
CA GLY A 264 -40.56 -7.98 -3.56
C GLY A 264 -40.36 -7.64 -5.04
N LYS A 265 -41.47 -7.36 -5.76
CA LYS A 265 -41.45 -7.01 -7.20
C LYS A 265 -41.51 -5.49 -7.43
N LYS A 266 -42.50 -4.80 -6.82
CA LYS A 266 -42.66 -3.35 -6.94
C LYS A 266 -41.86 -2.61 -5.86
N LEU A 267 -41.98 -3.05 -4.63
CA LEU A 267 -41.22 -2.57 -3.47
C LEU A 267 -40.16 -3.62 -3.18
N LYS A 268 -38.87 -3.33 -3.58
CA LYS A 268 -37.78 -4.24 -3.30
C LYS A 268 -37.26 -3.98 -1.90
N THR A 269 -37.42 -4.96 -1.03
CA THR A 269 -36.93 -4.91 0.35
C THR A 269 -35.73 -5.84 0.49
N THR A 270 -34.64 -5.33 1.03
CA THR A 270 -33.40 -6.08 1.31
C THR A 270 -33.11 -6.02 2.80
N PHE A 271 -33.05 -7.16 3.45
CA PHE A 271 -32.44 -7.32 4.76
C PHE A 271 -30.95 -7.62 4.54
N TYR A 272 -30.10 -7.01 5.34
CA TYR A 272 -28.65 -7.30 5.29
C TYR A 272 -28.05 -7.39 6.69
N ALA A 273 -27.01 -8.18 6.80
CA ALA A 273 -26.16 -8.29 7.98
C ALA A 273 -24.70 -8.42 7.54
N GLU A 274 -23.82 -7.75 8.26
CA GLU A 274 -22.36 -7.73 8.03
C GLU A 274 -21.65 -7.96 9.35
N ALA A 275 -20.63 -8.80 9.33
CA ALA A 275 -19.75 -9.03 10.46
C ALA A 275 -18.29 -8.86 9.98
N ASN A 276 -17.59 -7.90 10.55
CA ASN A 276 -16.20 -7.59 10.19
C ASN A 276 -15.27 -8.03 11.29
N ASN A 277 -14.06 -8.42 10.89
CA ASN A 277 -12.99 -8.84 11.77
C ASN A 277 -13.38 -10.06 12.65
N LEU A 278 -13.97 -11.09 12.04
CA LEU A 278 -14.42 -12.31 12.74
C LEU A 278 -13.30 -13.04 13.49
N LEU A 279 -12.04 -12.86 13.06
CA LEU A 279 -10.87 -13.42 13.73
C LEU A 279 -10.38 -12.57 14.90
N ASN A 280 -11.05 -11.43 15.17
CA ASN A 280 -10.65 -10.47 16.21
C ASN A 280 -9.17 -10.06 16.10
N GLN A 281 -8.70 -9.86 14.86
CA GLN A 281 -7.32 -9.46 14.55
C GLN A 281 -7.04 -8.10 15.15
N PRO A 282 -5.99 -7.94 16.00
CA PRO A 282 -5.56 -6.64 16.46
C PRO A 282 -4.76 -5.89 15.38
N LEU A 283 -4.76 -4.56 15.43
CA LEU A 283 -3.75 -3.75 14.80
C LEU A 283 -2.51 -3.78 15.70
N ARG A 284 -1.37 -4.25 15.19
CA ARG A 284 -0.17 -4.41 15.99
C ARG A 284 1.07 -3.92 15.26
N TYR A 285 1.88 -3.15 16.00
CA TYR A 285 3.24 -2.78 15.61
C TYR A 285 4.24 -3.38 16.58
N TYR A 286 5.37 -3.84 16.07
CA TYR A 286 6.51 -4.30 16.86
C TYR A 286 7.81 -3.66 16.38
N GLN A 287 8.83 -3.64 17.21
CA GLN A 287 10.12 -3.02 16.89
C GLN A 287 11.24 -4.07 16.88
N GLY A 288 11.90 -4.19 15.72
CA GLY A 288 13.03 -5.09 15.52
C GLY A 288 12.64 -6.55 15.57
N THR A 289 12.09 -7.03 16.67
CA THR A 289 11.64 -8.41 16.87
C THR A 289 10.18 -8.48 17.30
N LYS A 290 9.50 -9.60 16.96
CA LYS A 290 8.06 -9.77 17.23
C LYS A 290 7.69 -9.70 18.73
N GLU A 291 8.63 -10.00 19.61
CA GLU A 291 8.42 -9.97 21.05
C GLU A 291 8.34 -8.54 21.61
N ARG A 292 8.84 -7.55 20.86
CA ARG A 292 8.84 -6.16 21.27
C ARG A 292 7.64 -5.40 20.70
N THR A 293 6.47 -5.65 21.25
CA THR A 293 5.25 -4.91 20.87
C THR A 293 5.39 -3.44 21.24
N MET A 294 5.27 -2.54 20.25
CA MET A 294 5.22 -1.09 20.46
C MET A 294 3.79 -0.60 20.68
N GLN A 295 2.86 -1.14 19.91
CA GLN A 295 1.45 -0.73 19.91
C GLN A 295 0.59 -1.94 19.57
N SER A 296 -0.51 -2.10 20.30
CA SER A 296 -1.53 -3.10 20.01
C SER A 296 -2.90 -2.51 20.29
N GLU A 297 -3.75 -2.48 19.27
CA GLU A 297 -5.11 -1.96 19.35
C GLU A 297 -6.12 -3.04 19.00
N HIS A 298 -7.11 -3.23 19.87
CA HIS A 298 -8.14 -4.24 19.70
C HIS A 298 -9.48 -3.56 19.42
N TYR A 299 -9.90 -3.59 18.16
CA TYR A 299 -11.18 -3.01 17.74
C TYR A 299 -12.36 -3.98 17.87
N GLY A 300 -12.09 -5.26 18.08
CA GLY A 300 -13.10 -6.28 18.23
C GLY A 300 -13.81 -6.69 16.93
N ILE A 301 -14.81 -7.53 17.07
CA ILE A 301 -15.72 -7.92 15.99
C ILE A 301 -16.81 -6.86 15.90
N LYS A 302 -17.02 -6.31 14.68
CA LYS A 302 -18.06 -5.33 14.41
C LYS A 302 -19.19 -5.98 13.63
N VAL A 303 -20.43 -5.86 14.13
CA VAL A 303 -21.62 -6.38 13.46
C VAL A 303 -22.57 -5.23 13.14
N ASN A 304 -23.04 -5.18 11.89
CA ASN A 304 -24.06 -4.26 11.41
C ASN A 304 -25.21 -5.05 10.79
N ALA A 305 -26.44 -4.60 10.99
CA ALA A 305 -27.62 -5.14 10.32
C ALA A 305 -28.60 -4.01 9.97
N GLY A 306 -29.37 -4.19 8.91
CA GLY A 306 -30.30 -3.17 8.49
C GLY A 306 -31.26 -3.64 7.41
N VAL A 307 -32.15 -2.71 7.01
CA VAL A 307 -33.16 -2.89 5.97
C VAL A 307 -33.02 -1.76 4.95
N LYS A 308 -32.98 -2.11 3.67
CA LYS A 308 -33.02 -1.17 2.55
C LYS A 308 -34.29 -1.39 1.76
N ILE A 309 -35.04 -0.31 1.49
CA ILE A 309 -36.28 -0.32 0.72
C ILE A 309 -36.08 0.54 -0.53
N ASN A 310 -36.33 -0.05 -1.71
CA ASN A 310 -36.30 0.64 -3.00
C ASN A 310 -37.70 0.66 -3.59
N PHE A 311 -38.20 1.85 -3.94
CA PHE A 311 -39.52 2.13 -4.51
C PHE A 311 -39.47 2.11 -6.02
#